data_9e77cbb3d67b87aede3ada045d85a3d8
#
_entry.id   9e77cbb3d67b87aede3ada045d85a3d8
#
_cell.length_a   1.000
_cell.length_b   1.000
_cell.length_c   1.000
_cell.angle_alpha   90.00
_cell.angle_beta   90.00
_cell.angle_gamma   90.00
#
_symmetry.space_group_name_H-M   'P 1'
#
loop_
_entity.id
_entity.type
_entity.pdbx_description
1 polymer ?
#
loop_
_entity_poly.entity_id
_entity_poly.type
_entity_poly.pdbx_seq_one_letter_code
_entity_poly.pdbx_strand_id
1 'polypeptide(L)'
;MWASRFTLGALALGGIVIALLDVSLSMTAQMIGYLIGMVALNLPHGGYEHFENLRNRRVSFSLRYIVLYLVLLGGFVGLFFVAPVPALALAFTTAVVKGGHGGLKVMDALCGTDHLATPWQRGLSIVVRGGAIMLVPLLAWPGVYISFSTYMAQIFGAQPPLPLATHLPEIQATVGTVYGLALVGHLGGGLYTSGLSVSWLTDLAETTLLVTYFTFVPMMLAVGLYFPLWYSLRQTARATATANAEPAPDRLSLPLTWAAMVLGALVTFSLMAAFYLLVPNPLGNAGLLAGSVAFYTIFVCLLALPHIIVGDWLDRDRGIWYVP
;
A
#
# COMPACT_ATOMS: atom_id res chain seq x y z
N MET A 1 11.22 13.92 -1.92
CA MET A 1 11.90 12.98 -1.01
C MET A 1 12.00 13.51 0.42
N TRP A 2 12.52 14.70 0.66
CA TRP A 2 12.67 15.26 2.03
C TRP A 2 11.35 15.37 2.78
N ALA A 3 10.28 15.85 2.13
CA ALA A 3 8.98 16.02 2.76
C ALA A 3 8.44 14.68 3.32
N SER A 4 8.47 13.59 2.54
CA SER A 4 7.99 12.29 3.01
C SER A 4 8.82 11.72 4.17
N ARG A 5 10.16 11.88 4.14
CA ARG A 5 11.05 11.45 5.24
C ARG A 5 10.79 12.24 6.51
N PHE A 6 10.70 13.57 6.38
CA PHE A 6 10.43 14.45 7.50
C PHE A 6 9.07 14.17 8.14
N THR A 7 8.02 14.09 7.33
CA THR A 7 6.66 13.86 7.84
C THR A 7 6.54 12.50 8.54
N LEU A 8 7.07 11.44 7.92
CA LEU A 8 7.03 10.11 8.53
C LEU A 8 7.91 10.04 9.78
N GLY A 9 9.07 10.71 9.78
CA GLY A 9 9.95 10.83 10.93
C GLY A 9 9.30 11.57 12.10
N ALA A 10 8.62 12.67 11.82
CA ALA A 10 7.88 13.43 12.84
C ALA A 10 6.75 12.58 13.46
N LEU A 11 6.00 11.83 12.63
CA LEU A 11 4.97 10.92 13.12
C LEU A 11 5.54 9.76 13.92
N ALA A 12 6.66 9.18 13.48
CA ALA A 12 7.34 8.11 14.22
C ALA A 12 7.84 8.61 15.59
N LEU A 13 8.44 9.79 15.62
CA LEU A 13 8.88 10.44 16.88
C LEU A 13 7.67 10.71 17.79
N GLY A 14 6.57 11.25 17.25
CA GLY A 14 5.33 11.41 17.99
C GLY A 14 4.80 10.11 18.57
N GLY A 15 4.83 9.02 17.80
CA GLY A 15 4.47 7.67 18.25
C GLY A 15 5.36 7.18 19.41
N ILE A 16 6.68 7.37 19.30
CA ILE A 16 7.62 7.04 20.36
C ILE A 16 7.32 7.84 21.64
N VAL A 17 7.10 9.15 21.52
CA VAL A 17 6.77 10.03 22.67
C VAL A 17 5.47 9.58 23.33
N ILE A 18 4.42 9.28 22.56
CA ILE A 18 3.14 8.77 23.03
C ILE A 18 3.35 7.44 23.80
N ALA A 19 4.16 6.53 23.26
CA ALA A 19 4.46 5.26 23.90
C ALA A 19 5.26 5.43 25.19
N LEU A 20 6.23 6.34 25.23
CA LEU A 20 7.02 6.62 26.44
C LEU A 20 6.21 7.30 27.56
N LEU A 21 5.20 8.08 27.19
CA LEU A 21 4.29 8.74 28.13
C LEU A 21 3.10 7.86 28.55
N ASP A 22 3.03 6.62 28.05
CA ASP A 22 1.92 5.69 28.27
C ASP A 22 0.55 6.30 27.90
N VAL A 23 0.53 7.16 26.88
CA VAL A 23 -0.69 7.78 26.37
C VAL A 23 -1.26 6.93 25.25
N SER A 24 -2.53 6.57 25.32
CA SER A 24 -3.21 5.82 24.25
C SER A 24 -4.12 6.73 23.43
N LEU A 25 -3.98 6.69 22.11
CA LEU A 25 -4.96 7.30 21.21
C LEU A 25 -6.20 6.41 21.13
N SER A 26 -7.38 7.01 21.31
CA SER A 26 -8.63 6.27 21.19
C SER A 26 -8.75 5.63 19.80
N MET A 27 -9.34 4.44 19.73
CA MET A 27 -9.59 3.75 18.45
C MET A 27 -10.40 4.63 17.48
N THR A 28 -11.35 5.40 17.99
CA THR A 28 -12.12 6.37 17.18
C THR A 28 -11.22 7.41 16.52
N ALA A 29 -10.29 8.01 17.25
CA ALA A 29 -9.36 8.99 16.69
C ALA A 29 -8.45 8.36 15.63
N GLN A 30 -7.97 7.14 15.87
CA GLN A 30 -7.16 6.39 14.89
C GLN A 30 -7.94 6.10 13.60
N MET A 31 -9.19 5.65 13.70
CA MET A 31 -10.05 5.36 12.55
C MET A 31 -10.42 6.62 11.75
N ILE A 32 -10.68 7.74 12.44
CA ILE A 32 -10.91 9.03 11.79
C ILE A 32 -9.65 9.46 11.03
N GLY A 33 -8.48 9.36 11.66
CA GLY A 33 -7.19 9.63 11.01
C GLY A 33 -6.93 8.75 9.79
N TYR A 34 -7.29 7.45 9.87
CA TYR A 34 -7.26 6.53 8.74
C TYR A 34 -8.14 7.03 7.58
N LEU A 35 -9.40 7.35 7.85
CA LEU A 35 -10.34 7.81 6.81
C LEU A 35 -9.90 9.15 6.19
N ILE A 36 -9.40 10.09 6.99
CA ILE A 36 -8.83 11.34 6.45
C ILE A 36 -7.67 11.02 5.50
N GLY A 37 -6.72 10.18 5.92
CA GLY A 37 -5.59 9.81 5.10
C GLY A 37 -5.99 9.08 3.82
N MET A 38 -6.78 8.03 3.95
CA MET A 38 -7.11 7.15 2.84
C MET A 38 -8.20 7.68 1.91
N VAL A 39 -9.21 8.35 2.44
CA VAL A 39 -10.34 8.86 1.64
C VAL A 39 -10.07 10.28 1.16
N ALA A 40 -9.78 11.21 2.08
CA ALA A 40 -9.65 12.62 1.70
C ALA A 40 -8.35 12.92 0.95
N LEU A 41 -7.23 12.27 1.32
CA LEU A 41 -5.92 12.57 0.73
C LEU A 41 -5.52 11.59 -0.38
N ASN A 42 -5.83 10.30 -0.24
CA ASN A 42 -5.35 9.27 -1.18
C ASN A 42 -6.32 8.99 -2.34
N LEU A 43 -7.63 9.07 -2.12
CA LEU A 43 -8.61 8.74 -3.16
C LEU A 43 -8.53 9.66 -4.40
N PRO A 44 -8.41 11.00 -4.25
CA PRO A 44 -8.27 11.90 -5.41
C PRO A 44 -7.00 11.64 -6.22
N HIS A 45 -5.92 11.24 -5.54
CA HIS A 45 -4.64 10.95 -6.17
C HIS A 45 -4.70 9.70 -7.06
N GLY A 46 -5.29 8.61 -6.58
CA GLY A 46 -5.34 7.35 -7.32
C GLY A 46 -6.11 7.44 -8.65
N GLY A 47 -7.22 8.17 -8.69
CA GLY A 47 -7.99 8.36 -9.91
C GLY A 47 -7.26 9.21 -10.96
N TYR A 48 -6.61 10.29 -10.53
CA TYR A 48 -5.86 11.17 -11.41
C TYR A 48 -4.60 10.50 -11.97
N GLU A 49 -3.82 9.83 -11.12
CA GLU A 49 -2.61 9.12 -11.53
C GLU A 49 -2.90 8.06 -12.60
N HIS A 50 -3.98 7.32 -12.43
CA HIS A 50 -4.39 6.30 -13.41
C HIS A 50 -4.75 6.91 -14.76
N PHE A 51 -5.52 7.99 -14.76
CA PHE A 51 -5.91 8.71 -15.98
C PHE A 51 -4.71 9.35 -16.69
N GLU A 52 -3.81 10.00 -15.95
CA GLU A 52 -2.63 10.66 -16.51
C GLU A 52 -1.63 9.63 -17.06
N ASN A 53 -1.43 8.52 -16.38
CA ASN A 53 -0.60 7.43 -16.86
C ASN A 53 -1.13 6.82 -18.18
N LEU A 54 -2.43 6.60 -18.30
CA LEU A 54 -3.04 6.12 -19.55
C LEU A 54 -2.88 7.13 -20.69
N ARG A 55 -3.01 8.41 -20.39
CA ARG A 55 -2.87 9.49 -21.37
C ARG A 55 -1.42 9.66 -21.84
N ASN A 56 -0.47 9.69 -20.92
CA ASN A 56 0.95 9.91 -21.23
C ASN A 56 1.54 8.79 -22.09
N ARG A 57 0.94 7.61 -22.06
CA ARG A 57 1.41 6.44 -22.81
C ARG A 57 0.93 6.36 -24.25
N ARG A 58 0.02 7.25 -24.67
CA ARG A 58 -0.67 7.14 -25.97
C ARG A 58 -1.24 5.74 -26.22
N VAL A 59 -1.48 4.96 -25.16
CA VAL A 59 -2.08 3.63 -25.26
C VAL A 59 -3.55 3.84 -25.61
N SER A 60 -3.93 3.48 -26.81
CA SER A 60 -5.35 3.31 -27.14
C SER A 60 -5.95 2.33 -26.12
N PHE A 61 -7.08 2.69 -25.52
CA PHE A 61 -7.83 1.80 -24.64
C PHE A 61 -8.11 0.49 -25.38
N SER A 62 -7.27 -0.51 -25.19
CA SER A 62 -7.48 -1.81 -25.80
C SER A 62 -8.57 -2.51 -25.01
N LEU A 63 -9.62 -2.95 -25.67
CA LEU A 63 -10.69 -3.77 -25.08
C LEU A 63 -10.11 -4.95 -24.28
N ARG A 64 -8.97 -5.49 -24.72
CA ARG A 64 -8.27 -6.59 -24.03
C ARG A 64 -7.85 -6.22 -22.61
N TYR A 65 -7.42 -4.99 -22.36
CA TYR A 65 -7.03 -4.52 -21.00
C TYR A 65 -8.24 -4.41 -20.10
N ILE A 66 -9.31 -3.82 -20.62
CA ILE A 66 -10.55 -3.66 -19.88
C ILE A 66 -11.09 -5.05 -19.51
N VAL A 67 -11.15 -5.97 -20.46
CA VAL A 67 -11.64 -7.34 -20.23
C VAL A 67 -10.75 -8.06 -19.21
N LEU A 68 -9.42 -8.02 -19.36
CA LEU A 68 -8.50 -8.65 -18.41
C LEU A 68 -8.65 -8.05 -17.00
N TYR A 69 -8.71 -6.72 -16.90
CA TYR A 69 -8.90 -6.04 -15.62
C TYR A 69 -10.21 -6.48 -14.95
N LEU A 70 -11.32 -6.50 -15.69
CA LEU A 70 -12.62 -6.92 -15.17
C LEU A 70 -12.67 -8.40 -14.81
N VAL A 71 -12.03 -9.27 -15.57
CA VAL A 71 -11.90 -10.71 -15.24
C VAL A 71 -11.11 -10.91 -13.95
N LEU A 72 -9.96 -10.23 -13.80
CA LEU A 72 -9.16 -10.30 -12.58
C LEU A 72 -9.91 -9.72 -11.37
N LEU A 73 -10.58 -8.58 -11.55
CA LEU A 73 -11.40 -7.96 -10.51
C LEU A 73 -12.54 -8.90 -10.09
N GLY A 74 -13.30 -9.43 -11.06
CA GLY A 74 -14.40 -10.37 -10.82
C GLY A 74 -13.92 -11.65 -10.16
N GLY A 75 -12.80 -12.20 -10.62
CA GLY A 75 -12.18 -13.39 -10.02
C GLY A 75 -11.74 -13.15 -8.57
N PHE A 76 -11.14 -11.99 -8.29
CA PHE A 76 -10.70 -11.65 -6.93
C PHE A 76 -11.90 -11.35 -6.00
N VAL A 77 -12.92 -10.63 -6.49
CA VAL A 77 -14.18 -10.45 -5.77
C VAL A 77 -14.82 -11.82 -5.51
N GLY A 78 -14.92 -12.68 -6.53
CA GLY A 78 -15.46 -14.04 -6.39
C GLY A 78 -14.71 -14.87 -5.34
N LEU A 79 -13.37 -14.75 -5.29
CA LEU A 79 -12.56 -15.44 -4.28
C LEU A 79 -12.93 -15.00 -2.85
N PHE A 80 -13.23 -13.73 -2.62
CA PHE A 80 -13.70 -13.25 -1.31
C PHE A 80 -15.05 -13.88 -0.93
N PHE A 81 -15.96 -14.11 -1.86
CA PHE A 81 -17.23 -14.76 -1.58
C PHE A 81 -17.09 -16.27 -1.31
N VAL A 82 -16.15 -16.94 -1.96
CA VAL A 82 -15.96 -18.40 -1.81
C VAL A 82 -15.02 -18.73 -0.66
N ALA A 83 -13.95 -17.95 -0.49
CA ALA A 83 -12.88 -18.22 0.46
C ALA A 83 -12.31 -16.91 1.03
N PRO A 84 -13.04 -16.20 1.93
CA PRO A 84 -12.68 -14.87 2.40
C PRO A 84 -11.32 -14.81 3.12
N VAL A 85 -10.93 -15.84 3.86
CA VAL A 85 -9.64 -15.85 4.58
C VAL A 85 -8.45 -15.98 3.62
N PRO A 86 -8.40 -16.94 2.68
CA PRO A 86 -7.39 -16.95 1.62
C PRO A 86 -7.37 -15.69 0.76
N ALA A 87 -8.55 -15.12 0.43
CA ALA A 87 -8.64 -13.87 -0.31
C ALA A 87 -8.01 -12.69 0.44
N LEU A 88 -8.24 -12.61 1.76
CA LEU A 88 -7.62 -11.60 2.62
C LEU A 88 -6.09 -11.78 2.70
N ALA A 89 -5.59 -13.01 2.81
CA ALA A 89 -4.16 -13.30 2.78
C ALA A 89 -3.53 -12.87 1.43
N LEU A 90 -4.21 -13.11 0.31
CA LEU A 90 -3.80 -12.64 -1.01
C LEU A 90 -3.79 -11.11 -1.07
N ALA A 91 -4.81 -10.43 -0.51
CA ALA A 91 -4.87 -8.96 -0.43
C ALA A 91 -3.68 -8.38 0.34
N PHE A 92 -3.33 -8.95 1.48
CA PHE A 92 -2.17 -8.53 2.28
C PHE A 92 -0.84 -8.78 1.55
N THR A 93 -0.69 -9.96 0.92
CA THR A 93 0.48 -10.25 0.08
C THR A 93 0.60 -9.24 -1.07
N THR A 94 -0.52 -8.90 -1.71
CA THR A 94 -0.58 -7.88 -2.76
C THR A 94 -0.12 -6.51 -2.25
N ALA A 95 -0.53 -6.11 -1.04
CA ALA A 95 -0.10 -4.86 -0.42
C ALA A 95 1.41 -4.84 -0.14
N VAL A 96 1.98 -5.97 0.34
CA VAL A 96 3.43 -6.14 0.54
C VAL A 96 4.18 -5.99 -0.77
N VAL A 97 3.76 -6.72 -1.81
CA VAL A 97 4.42 -6.68 -3.13
C VAL A 97 4.33 -5.29 -3.74
N LYS A 98 3.14 -4.68 -3.73
CA LYS A 98 2.93 -3.32 -4.29
C LYS A 98 3.76 -2.27 -3.55
N GLY A 99 3.69 -2.27 -2.22
CA GLY A 99 4.43 -1.30 -1.39
C GLY A 99 5.94 -1.45 -1.54
N GLY A 100 6.44 -2.68 -1.55
CA GLY A 100 7.86 -2.99 -1.69
C GLY A 100 8.39 -2.69 -3.09
N HIS A 101 7.69 -3.15 -4.13
CA HIS A 101 8.07 -2.89 -5.53
C HIS A 101 8.04 -1.39 -5.85
N GLY A 102 6.96 -0.70 -5.47
CA GLY A 102 6.87 0.76 -5.64
C GLY A 102 7.98 1.51 -4.90
N GLY A 103 8.32 1.07 -3.67
CA GLY A 103 9.44 1.62 -2.90
C GLY A 103 10.78 1.42 -3.58
N LEU A 104 11.05 0.22 -4.12
CA LEU A 104 12.26 -0.08 -4.87
C LEU A 104 12.39 0.79 -6.13
N LYS A 105 11.31 0.94 -6.91
CA LYS A 105 11.30 1.79 -8.11
C LYS A 105 11.57 3.27 -7.80
N VAL A 106 11.07 3.76 -6.66
CA VAL A 106 11.40 5.11 -6.20
C VAL A 106 12.88 5.24 -5.86
N MET A 107 13.47 4.22 -5.24
CA MET A 107 14.91 4.23 -4.96
C MET A 107 15.74 4.18 -6.24
N ASP A 108 15.39 3.33 -7.20
CA ASP A 108 16.05 3.27 -8.51
C ASP A 108 16.12 4.66 -9.16
N ALA A 109 15.00 5.37 -9.14
CA ALA A 109 14.87 6.65 -9.83
C ALA A 109 15.49 7.85 -9.09
N LEU A 110 15.50 7.84 -7.74
CA LEU A 110 15.74 9.06 -6.96
C LEU A 110 16.85 8.96 -5.92
N CYS A 111 17.30 7.76 -5.55
CA CYS A 111 18.25 7.55 -4.46
C CYS A 111 19.50 6.77 -4.86
N GLY A 112 19.44 6.04 -5.97
CA GLY A 112 20.43 5.04 -6.35
C GLY A 112 20.23 3.70 -5.62
N THR A 113 20.62 2.61 -6.29
CA THR A 113 20.48 1.23 -5.79
C THR A 113 21.72 0.38 -6.03
N ASP A 114 22.91 0.99 -6.04
CA ASP A 114 24.19 0.31 -6.32
C ASP A 114 24.47 -0.83 -5.35
N HIS A 115 23.93 -0.75 -4.14
CA HIS A 115 23.99 -1.79 -3.11
C HIS A 115 23.07 -2.98 -3.38
N LEU A 116 22.16 -2.90 -4.34
CA LEU A 116 21.22 -3.95 -4.74
C LEU A 116 21.61 -4.57 -6.08
N ALA A 117 22.84 -5.09 -6.16
CA ALA A 117 23.45 -5.56 -7.39
C ALA A 117 22.82 -6.83 -7.98
N THR A 118 22.16 -7.66 -7.16
CA THR A 118 21.59 -8.93 -7.59
C THR A 118 20.06 -8.93 -7.55
N PRO A 119 19.38 -9.73 -8.39
CA PRO A 119 17.93 -9.90 -8.33
C PRO A 119 17.45 -10.35 -6.94
N TRP A 120 18.23 -11.16 -6.23
CA TRP A 120 17.95 -11.62 -4.89
C TRP A 120 17.92 -10.47 -3.86
N GLN A 121 18.93 -9.60 -3.88
CA GLN A 121 18.96 -8.40 -3.01
C GLN A 121 17.78 -7.47 -3.30
N ARG A 122 17.43 -7.28 -4.58
CA ARG A 122 16.26 -6.51 -4.98
C ARG A 122 14.96 -7.16 -4.50
N GLY A 123 14.86 -8.48 -4.58
CA GLY A 123 13.73 -9.24 -4.00
C GLY A 123 13.60 -9.06 -2.48
N LEU A 124 14.71 -9.13 -1.76
CA LEU A 124 14.74 -8.87 -0.31
C LEU A 124 14.31 -7.43 0.01
N SER A 125 14.76 -6.44 -0.75
CA SER A 125 14.31 -5.04 -0.60
C SER A 125 12.80 -4.91 -0.74
N ILE A 126 12.18 -5.60 -1.72
CA ILE A 126 10.72 -5.63 -1.90
C ILE A 126 10.04 -6.21 -0.66
N VAL A 127 10.51 -7.36 -0.18
CA VAL A 127 9.93 -8.03 0.99
C VAL A 127 10.08 -7.18 2.25
N VAL A 128 11.23 -6.59 2.47
CA VAL A 128 11.52 -5.78 3.67
C VAL A 128 10.70 -4.50 3.69
N ARG A 129 10.70 -3.74 2.60
CA ARG A 129 9.98 -2.46 2.52
C ARG A 129 8.46 -2.65 2.50
N GLY A 130 7.99 -3.64 1.74
CA GLY A 130 6.56 -3.97 1.70
C GLY A 130 6.09 -4.67 2.96
N GLY A 131 6.91 -5.56 3.53
CA GLY A 131 6.64 -6.24 4.78
C GLY A 131 6.48 -5.29 5.96
N ALA A 132 7.19 -4.16 5.97
CA ALA A 132 7.01 -3.14 7.00
C ALA A 132 5.55 -2.71 7.15
N ILE A 133 4.78 -2.66 6.06
CA ILE A 133 3.38 -2.19 6.04
C ILE A 133 2.42 -3.21 6.70
N MET A 134 2.66 -4.50 6.53
CA MET A 134 1.74 -5.56 6.95
C MET A 134 2.29 -6.43 8.07
N LEU A 135 3.59 -6.76 8.04
CA LEU A 135 4.19 -7.68 8.99
C LEU A 135 4.56 -7.00 10.30
N VAL A 136 5.07 -5.76 10.26
CA VAL A 136 5.38 -5.02 11.50
C VAL A 136 4.11 -4.71 12.30
N PRO A 137 2.98 -4.24 11.71
CA PRO A 137 1.73 -4.09 12.47
C PRO A 137 1.19 -5.40 13.06
N LEU A 138 1.34 -6.54 12.39
CA LEU A 138 0.97 -7.84 12.96
C LEU A 138 1.79 -8.18 14.22
N LEU A 139 3.06 -7.78 14.26
CA LEU A 139 3.95 -8.02 15.41
C LEU A 139 3.70 -7.00 16.53
N ALA A 140 3.55 -5.72 16.21
CA ALA A 140 3.44 -4.63 17.18
C ALA A 140 2.01 -4.38 17.69
N TRP A 141 0.98 -4.62 16.87
CA TRP A 141 -0.41 -4.29 17.13
C TRP A 141 -1.37 -5.46 16.86
N PRO A 142 -1.09 -6.69 17.36
CA PRO A 142 -1.80 -7.92 16.97
C PRO A 142 -3.31 -7.84 17.26
N GLY A 143 -3.73 -7.26 18.37
CA GLY A 143 -5.14 -7.16 18.72
C GLY A 143 -5.95 -6.33 17.71
N VAL A 144 -5.41 -5.18 17.29
CA VAL A 144 -6.04 -4.33 16.28
C VAL A 144 -6.01 -5.01 14.91
N TYR A 145 -4.87 -5.63 14.56
CA TYR A 145 -4.70 -6.35 13.29
C TYR A 145 -5.72 -7.48 13.14
N ILE A 146 -5.90 -8.32 14.17
CA ILE A 146 -6.87 -9.42 14.17
C ILE A 146 -8.29 -8.89 14.08
N SER A 147 -8.64 -7.86 14.89
CA SER A 147 -9.99 -7.29 14.89
C SER A 147 -10.40 -6.80 13.51
N PHE A 148 -9.55 -6.00 12.85
CA PHE A 148 -9.85 -5.49 11.51
C PHE A 148 -9.80 -6.57 10.44
N SER A 149 -8.89 -7.54 10.53
CA SER A 149 -8.89 -8.72 9.65
C SER A 149 -10.20 -9.51 9.77
N THR A 150 -10.71 -9.64 10.99
CA THR A 150 -12.00 -10.30 11.26
C THR A 150 -13.15 -9.52 10.65
N TYR A 151 -13.22 -8.21 10.85
CA TYR A 151 -14.27 -7.37 10.23
C TYR A 151 -14.25 -7.46 8.71
N MET A 152 -13.07 -7.39 8.11
CA MET A 152 -12.89 -7.53 6.66
C MET A 152 -13.39 -8.89 6.14
N ALA A 153 -13.07 -9.99 6.81
CA ALA A 153 -13.54 -11.31 6.44
C ALA A 153 -15.06 -11.49 6.66
N GLN A 154 -15.60 -10.89 7.72
CA GLN A 154 -17.04 -10.94 8.02
C GLN A 154 -17.91 -10.15 7.03
N ILE A 155 -17.35 -9.20 6.27
CA ILE A 155 -18.04 -8.55 5.14
C ILE A 155 -18.57 -9.62 4.16
N PHE A 156 -17.84 -10.73 4.00
CA PHE A 156 -18.18 -11.84 3.12
C PHE A 156 -18.76 -13.06 3.86
N GLY A 157 -19.17 -12.90 5.11
CA GLY A 157 -19.84 -13.95 5.88
C GLY A 157 -18.91 -14.93 6.60
N ALA A 158 -17.59 -14.67 6.66
CA ALA A 158 -16.70 -15.52 7.46
C ALA A 158 -17.08 -15.50 8.94
N GLN A 159 -16.97 -16.65 9.60
CA GLN A 159 -17.26 -16.79 11.02
C GLN A 159 -15.96 -16.71 11.85
N PRO A 160 -15.94 -15.93 12.95
CA PRO A 160 -14.82 -15.92 13.87
C PRO A 160 -14.85 -17.19 14.77
N PRO A 161 -13.70 -17.60 15.36
CA PRO A 161 -12.38 -16.97 15.21
C PRO A 161 -11.71 -17.32 13.88
N LEU A 162 -10.98 -16.37 13.31
CA LEU A 162 -10.17 -16.65 12.12
C LEU A 162 -8.91 -17.44 12.49
N PRO A 163 -8.31 -18.22 11.57
CA PRO A 163 -7.05 -18.95 11.81
C PRO A 163 -5.91 -18.07 12.31
N LEU A 164 -5.87 -16.81 11.88
CA LEU A 164 -4.93 -15.80 12.35
C LEU A 164 -5.03 -15.55 13.87
N ALA A 165 -6.25 -15.60 14.43
CA ALA A 165 -6.46 -15.41 15.87
C ALA A 165 -6.13 -16.66 16.67
N THR A 166 -6.43 -17.86 16.15
CA THR A 166 -6.23 -19.14 16.85
C THR A 166 -4.78 -19.57 16.89
N HIS A 167 -3.97 -19.16 15.90
CA HIS A 167 -2.55 -19.53 15.77
C HIS A 167 -1.62 -18.31 15.87
N LEU A 168 -2.04 -17.27 16.59
CA LEU A 168 -1.30 -16.01 16.64
C LEU A 168 0.14 -16.15 17.12
N PRO A 169 0.46 -16.86 18.23
CA PRO A 169 1.84 -16.97 18.69
C PRO A 169 2.78 -17.62 17.67
N GLU A 170 2.33 -18.69 17.01
CA GLU A 170 3.10 -19.41 16.00
C GLU A 170 3.31 -18.55 14.75
N ILE A 171 2.26 -17.83 14.34
CA ILE A 171 2.32 -16.91 13.19
C ILE A 171 3.27 -15.76 13.52
N GLN A 172 3.19 -15.14 14.70
CA GLN A 172 4.09 -14.06 15.09
C GLN A 172 5.54 -14.53 15.17
N ALA A 173 5.80 -15.70 15.75
CA ALA A 173 7.14 -16.27 15.82
C ALA A 173 7.72 -16.51 14.40
N THR A 174 6.92 -17.12 13.52
CA THR A 174 7.34 -17.39 12.14
C THR A 174 7.56 -16.09 11.36
N VAL A 175 6.59 -15.18 11.36
CA VAL A 175 6.66 -13.90 10.65
C VAL A 175 7.81 -13.05 11.17
N GLY A 176 7.97 -12.95 12.51
CA GLY A 176 9.05 -12.20 13.13
C GLY A 176 10.43 -12.74 12.76
N THR A 177 10.60 -14.08 12.79
CA THR A 177 11.84 -14.72 12.38
C THR A 177 12.15 -14.50 10.90
N VAL A 178 11.19 -14.79 10.02
CA VAL A 178 11.39 -14.67 8.57
C VAL A 178 11.64 -13.22 8.18
N TYR A 179 10.86 -12.28 8.70
CA TYR A 179 11.05 -10.86 8.43
C TYR A 179 12.37 -10.32 9.01
N GLY A 180 12.74 -10.73 10.22
CA GLY A 180 14.01 -10.38 10.83
C GLY A 180 15.21 -10.88 10.01
N LEU A 181 15.16 -12.14 9.55
CA LEU A 181 16.19 -12.70 8.66
C LEU A 181 16.24 -11.96 7.32
N ALA A 182 15.10 -11.60 6.76
CA ALA A 182 15.02 -10.81 5.52
C ALA A 182 15.66 -9.42 5.72
N LEU A 183 15.39 -8.74 6.85
CA LEU A 183 16.01 -7.47 7.22
C LEU A 183 17.54 -7.58 7.31
N VAL A 184 18.02 -8.55 8.04
CA VAL A 184 19.48 -8.79 8.21
C VAL A 184 20.11 -9.13 6.86
N GLY A 185 19.49 -10.00 6.07
CA GLY A 185 19.97 -10.38 4.74
C GLY A 185 19.99 -9.21 3.77
N HIS A 186 18.95 -8.36 3.80
CA HIS A 186 18.86 -7.16 2.97
C HIS A 186 19.93 -6.13 3.31
N LEU A 187 20.00 -5.71 4.55
CA LEU A 187 20.93 -4.67 4.99
C LEU A 187 22.38 -5.19 5.00
N GLY A 188 22.61 -6.41 5.49
CA GLY A 188 23.93 -7.04 5.49
C GLY A 188 24.46 -7.32 4.09
N GLY A 189 23.60 -7.82 3.18
CA GLY A 189 23.94 -8.02 1.78
C GLY A 189 24.28 -6.72 1.06
N GLY A 190 23.50 -5.66 1.28
CA GLY A 190 23.79 -4.33 0.74
C GLY A 190 25.12 -3.75 1.25
N LEU A 191 25.37 -3.88 2.56
CA LEU A 191 26.64 -3.45 3.17
C LEU A 191 27.84 -4.20 2.59
N TYR A 192 27.70 -5.52 2.39
CA TYR A 192 28.76 -6.34 1.79
C TYR A 192 29.04 -5.93 0.33
N THR A 193 28.00 -5.57 -0.43
CA THR A 193 28.12 -5.23 -1.85
C THR A 193 28.72 -3.85 -2.08
N SER A 194 28.33 -2.83 -1.32
CA SER A 194 28.68 -1.43 -1.60
C SER A 194 29.35 -0.69 -0.45
N GLY A 195 29.61 -1.37 0.66
CA GLY A 195 30.12 -0.74 1.88
C GLY A 195 29.15 0.32 2.39
N LEU A 196 29.68 1.34 3.06
CA LEU A 196 28.92 2.48 3.60
C LEU A 196 28.62 3.52 2.49
N SER A 197 28.11 3.07 1.34
CA SER A 197 27.72 3.96 0.25
C SER A 197 26.52 4.84 0.62
N VAL A 198 26.36 5.98 -0.05
CA VAL A 198 25.22 6.89 0.17
C VAL A 198 23.90 6.19 -0.13
N SER A 199 23.84 5.35 -1.17
CA SER A 199 22.64 4.58 -1.52
C SER A 199 22.28 3.60 -0.42
N TRP A 200 23.24 2.86 0.15
CA TRP A 200 23.03 1.94 1.27
C TRP A 200 22.62 2.66 2.56
N LEU A 201 23.29 3.76 2.92
CA LEU A 201 22.92 4.55 4.10
C LEU A 201 21.51 5.13 3.98
N THR A 202 21.11 5.52 2.78
CA THR A 202 19.75 6.00 2.51
C THR A 202 18.73 4.87 2.70
N ASP A 203 19.03 3.68 2.18
CA ASP A 203 18.15 2.51 2.33
C ASP A 203 18.04 2.06 3.79
N LEU A 204 19.15 2.01 4.51
CA LEU A 204 19.19 1.73 5.94
C LEU A 204 18.30 2.72 6.73
N ALA A 205 18.47 4.02 6.49
CA ALA A 205 17.71 5.07 7.16
C ALA A 205 16.19 4.96 6.86
N GLU A 206 15.82 4.75 5.60
CA GLU A 206 14.41 4.62 5.20
C GLU A 206 13.78 3.32 5.71
N THR A 207 14.51 2.21 5.68
CA THR A 207 14.04 0.93 6.22
C THR A 207 13.85 1.01 7.73
N THR A 208 14.81 1.57 8.44
CA THR A 208 14.70 1.82 9.88
C THR A 208 13.52 2.74 10.20
N LEU A 209 13.35 3.82 9.43
CA LEU A 209 12.21 4.73 9.60
C LEU A 209 10.87 4.02 9.40
N LEU A 210 10.72 3.19 8.39
CA LEU A 210 9.49 2.43 8.14
C LEU A 210 9.18 1.45 9.28
N VAL A 211 10.18 0.67 9.72
CA VAL A 211 10.00 -0.26 10.84
C VAL A 211 9.63 0.49 12.12
N THR A 212 10.34 1.57 12.45
CA THR A 212 10.05 2.40 13.63
C THR A 212 8.65 3.01 13.55
N TYR A 213 8.28 3.54 12.40
CA TYR A 213 6.97 4.14 12.18
C TYR A 213 5.83 3.14 12.45
N PHE A 214 5.86 1.95 11.84
CA PHE A 214 4.82 0.94 12.02
C PHE A 214 4.87 0.24 13.39
N THR A 215 5.99 0.33 14.12
CA THR A 215 6.10 -0.18 15.50
C THR A 215 5.45 0.77 16.50
N PHE A 216 5.69 2.07 16.38
CA PHE A 216 5.32 3.04 17.42
C PHE A 216 4.07 3.86 17.10
N VAL A 217 3.75 4.07 15.82
CA VAL A 217 2.51 4.77 15.46
C VAL A 217 1.34 3.79 15.51
N PRO A 218 0.23 4.10 16.20
CA PRO A 218 -0.93 3.21 16.28
C PRO A 218 -1.40 2.75 14.90
N MET A 219 -1.63 1.45 14.76
CA MET A 219 -1.76 0.75 13.47
C MET A 219 -2.72 1.44 12.48
N MET A 220 -3.93 1.80 12.91
CA MET A 220 -4.91 2.37 11.99
C MET A 220 -4.44 3.73 11.46
N LEU A 221 -3.88 4.55 12.33
CA LEU A 221 -3.31 5.84 11.94
C LEU A 221 -2.09 5.65 11.05
N ALA A 222 -1.22 4.69 11.39
CA ALA A 222 -0.03 4.38 10.61
C ALA A 222 -0.37 3.97 9.18
N VAL A 223 -1.27 3.02 8.99
CA VAL A 223 -1.69 2.57 7.66
C VAL A 223 -2.38 3.71 6.89
N GLY A 224 -3.29 4.45 7.55
CA GLY A 224 -4.04 5.52 6.92
C GLY A 224 -3.16 6.67 6.39
N LEU A 225 -2.12 7.03 7.12
CA LEU A 225 -1.22 8.14 6.76
C LEU A 225 -0.03 7.71 5.91
N TYR A 226 0.38 6.44 5.94
CA TYR A 226 1.49 5.94 5.11
C TYR A 226 1.25 6.16 3.62
N PHE A 227 0.06 5.81 3.12
CA PHE A 227 -0.23 5.89 1.70
C PHE A 227 -0.12 7.32 1.15
N PRO A 228 -0.81 8.34 1.68
CA PRO A 228 -0.69 9.69 1.16
C PRO A 228 0.67 10.33 1.43
N LEU A 229 1.23 10.18 2.64
CA LEU A 229 2.39 10.94 3.09
C LEU A 229 3.74 10.30 2.73
N TRP A 230 3.76 9.00 2.49
CA TRP A 230 4.98 8.31 2.07
C TRP A 230 4.87 7.78 0.65
N TYR A 231 3.92 6.88 0.40
CA TYR A 231 3.84 6.18 -0.87
C TYR A 231 3.49 7.13 -2.03
N SER A 232 2.36 7.84 -1.96
CA SER A 232 1.88 8.70 -3.04
C SER A 232 2.81 9.89 -3.30
N LEU A 233 3.30 10.58 -2.25
CA LEU A 233 4.26 11.66 -2.42
C LEU A 233 5.54 11.21 -3.15
N ARG A 234 6.01 10.01 -2.87
CA ARG A 234 7.23 9.45 -3.49
C ARG A 234 6.99 9.01 -4.93
N GLN A 235 5.83 8.41 -5.22
CA GLN A 235 5.45 8.09 -6.60
C GLN A 235 5.28 9.35 -7.44
N THR A 236 4.67 10.39 -6.91
CA THR A 236 4.57 11.70 -7.58
C THR A 236 5.94 12.31 -7.84
N ALA A 237 6.85 12.28 -6.86
CA ALA A 237 8.21 12.79 -7.03
C ALA A 237 8.96 12.01 -8.12
N ARG A 238 8.80 10.69 -8.17
CA ARG A 238 9.33 9.83 -9.23
C ARG A 238 8.76 10.22 -10.59
N ALA A 239 7.43 10.27 -10.71
CA ALA A 239 6.75 10.63 -11.96
C ALA A 239 7.20 12.00 -12.49
N THR A 240 7.38 12.98 -11.60
CA THR A 240 7.86 14.33 -11.97
C THR A 240 9.30 14.30 -12.47
N ALA A 241 10.17 13.53 -11.81
CA ALA A 241 11.57 13.41 -12.21
C ALA A 241 11.72 12.76 -13.60
N THR A 242 10.88 11.78 -13.91
CA THR A 242 10.90 11.08 -15.21
C THR A 242 10.21 11.87 -16.31
N ALA A 243 9.16 12.62 -16.00
CA ALA A 243 8.46 13.46 -16.99
C ALA A 243 9.33 14.61 -17.53
N ASN A 244 10.35 15.05 -16.79
CA ASN A 244 11.29 16.06 -17.25
C ASN A 244 12.29 15.55 -18.30
N ALA A 245 12.36 14.23 -18.53
CA ALA A 245 13.23 13.60 -19.51
C ALA A 245 12.59 13.44 -20.91
N GLU A 246 11.27 13.58 -21.03
CA GLU A 246 10.56 13.53 -22.32
C GLU A 246 9.76 14.82 -22.55
N PRO A 247 9.58 15.26 -23.84
CA PRO A 247 8.72 16.40 -24.16
C PRO A 247 7.29 16.09 -23.69
N ALA A 248 6.78 16.91 -22.78
CA ALA A 248 5.45 16.73 -22.22
C ALA A 248 4.39 16.74 -23.34
N PRO A 249 3.50 15.74 -23.40
CA PRO A 249 2.32 15.83 -24.25
C PRO A 249 1.51 17.06 -23.84
N ASP A 250 0.74 17.64 -24.80
CA ASP A 250 -0.10 18.81 -24.56
C ASP A 250 -0.83 18.71 -23.21
N ARG A 251 -0.51 19.63 -22.31
CA ARG A 251 -1.15 19.65 -20.98
C ARG A 251 -2.62 19.93 -21.15
N LEU A 252 -3.47 19.14 -20.49
CA LEU A 252 -4.88 19.47 -20.40
C LEU A 252 -5.04 20.84 -19.75
N SER A 253 -6.01 21.62 -20.20
CA SER A 253 -6.38 22.84 -19.51
C SER A 253 -6.80 22.52 -18.06
N LEU A 254 -6.54 23.45 -17.14
CA LEU A 254 -6.89 23.29 -15.72
C LEU A 254 -8.35 22.83 -15.50
N PRO A 255 -9.37 23.39 -16.18
CA PRO A 255 -10.75 22.93 -16.04
C PRO A 255 -10.96 21.47 -16.49
N LEU A 256 -10.28 21.04 -17.55
CA LEU A 256 -10.43 19.68 -18.09
C LEU A 256 -9.74 18.65 -17.16
N THR A 257 -8.59 19.01 -16.58
CA THR A 257 -7.92 18.21 -15.55
C THR A 257 -8.82 18.05 -14.32
N TRP A 258 -9.41 19.16 -13.86
CA TRP A 258 -10.33 19.14 -12.73
C TRP A 258 -11.58 18.30 -13.02
N ALA A 259 -12.18 18.44 -14.20
CA ALA A 259 -13.33 17.63 -14.61
C ALA A 259 -13.00 16.12 -14.65
N ALA A 260 -11.82 15.75 -15.14
CA ALA A 260 -11.35 14.36 -15.14
C ALA A 260 -11.16 13.81 -13.71
N MET A 261 -10.64 14.61 -12.79
CA MET A 261 -10.52 14.23 -11.38
C MET A 261 -11.87 13.99 -10.72
N VAL A 262 -12.83 14.91 -10.94
CA VAL A 262 -14.21 14.79 -10.41
C VAL A 262 -14.90 13.56 -11.00
N LEU A 263 -14.80 13.34 -12.31
CA LEU A 263 -15.39 12.16 -12.95
C LEU A 263 -14.78 10.85 -12.40
N GLY A 264 -13.47 10.79 -12.25
CA GLY A 264 -12.77 9.65 -11.65
C GLY A 264 -13.23 9.37 -10.22
N ALA A 265 -13.38 10.42 -9.40
CA ALA A 265 -13.90 10.29 -8.05
C ALA A 265 -15.37 9.79 -8.03
N LEU A 266 -16.23 10.31 -8.91
CA LEU A 266 -17.62 9.87 -9.02
C LEU A 266 -17.73 8.41 -9.46
N VAL A 267 -16.94 7.97 -10.43
CA VAL A 267 -16.88 6.57 -10.86
C VAL A 267 -16.44 5.67 -9.71
N THR A 268 -15.38 6.04 -9.00
CA THR A 268 -14.88 5.27 -7.86
C THR A 268 -15.92 5.19 -6.75
N PHE A 269 -16.60 6.29 -6.43
CA PHE A 269 -17.67 6.32 -5.45
C PHE A 269 -18.86 5.45 -5.86
N SER A 270 -19.26 5.49 -7.13
CA SER A 270 -20.33 4.66 -7.66
C SER A 270 -20.00 3.16 -7.59
N LEU A 271 -18.76 2.79 -7.91
CA LEU A 271 -18.28 1.41 -7.76
C LEU A 271 -18.28 0.97 -6.28
N MET A 272 -17.88 1.85 -5.39
CA MET A 272 -17.89 1.59 -3.94
C MET A 272 -19.33 1.42 -3.43
N ALA A 273 -20.26 2.24 -3.86
CA ALA A 273 -21.67 2.13 -3.51
C ALA A 273 -22.30 0.84 -4.06
N ALA A 274 -22.01 0.48 -5.31
CA ALA A 274 -22.45 -0.77 -5.90
C ALA A 274 -21.90 -1.99 -5.14
N PHE A 275 -20.62 -1.94 -4.77
CA PHE A 275 -20.00 -2.99 -3.96
C PHE A 275 -20.62 -3.10 -2.56
N TYR A 276 -20.95 -1.97 -1.92
CA TYR A 276 -21.67 -1.94 -0.64
C TYR A 276 -23.01 -2.67 -0.70
N LEU A 277 -23.75 -2.53 -1.80
CA LEU A 277 -25.01 -3.21 -2.01
C LEU A 277 -24.86 -4.70 -2.38
N LEU A 278 -23.71 -5.10 -2.89
CA LEU A 278 -23.43 -6.47 -3.34
C LEU A 278 -23.03 -7.39 -2.18
N VAL A 279 -22.29 -6.90 -1.21
CA VAL A 279 -21.74 -7.73 -0.13
C VAL A 279 -22.80 -8.06 0.93
N PRO A 280 -22.77 -9.28 1.51
CA PRO A 280 -23.80 -9.72 2.46
C PRO A 280 -23.79 -8.95 3.79
N ASN A 281 -22.64 -8.46 4.23
CA ASN A 281 -22.48 -7.75 5.49
C ASN A 281 -21.49 -6.59 5.37
N PRO A 282 -21.89 -5.45 4.77
CA PRO A 282 -20.97 -4.36 4.43
C PRO A 282 -20.16 -3.81 5.63
N LEU A 283 -20.68 -3.92 6.84
CA LEU A 283 -20.01 -3.42 8.05
C LEU A 283 -19.26 -4.51 8.85
N GLY A 284 -19.22 -5.77 8.38
CA GLY A 284 -18.44 -6.84 9.00
C GLY A 284 -18.80 -7.10 10.47
N ASN A 285 -20.07 -6.94 10.86
CA ASN A 285 -20.56 -7.00 12.26
C ASN A 285 -19.87 -6.01 13.23
N ALA A 286 -19.21 -5.00 12.70
CA ALA A 286 -18.61 -3.91 13.46
C ALA A 286 -19.56 -2.70 13.53
N GLY A 287 -19.31 -1.77 14.45
CA GLY A 287 -19.99 -0.48 14.45
C GLY A 287 -19.70 0.32 13.17
N LEU A 288 -20.53 1.33 12.88
CA LEU A 288 -20.47 2.10 11.63
C LEU A 288 -19.06 2.56 11.25
N LEU A 289 -18.31 3.13 12.18
CA LEU A 289 -16.97 3.66 11.91
C LEU A 289 -15.97 2.54 11.58
N ALA A 290 -15.89 1.50 12.42
CA ALA A 290 -14.96 0.38 12.22
C ALA A 290 -15.33 -0.43 10.98
N GLY A 291 -16.62 -0.66 10.75
CA GLY A 291 -17.11 -1.33 9.56
C GLY A 291 -16.81 -0.54 8.29
N SER A 292 -16.98 0.78 8.30
CA SER A 292 -16.64 1.64 7.16
C SER A 292 -15.14 1.60 6.84
N VAL A 293 -14.27 1.58 7.86
CA VAL A 293 -12.82 1.43 7.66
C VAL A 293 -12.49 0.06 7.05
N ALA A 294 -13.06 -1.01 7.60
CA ALA A 294 -12.84 -2.37 7.07
C ALA A 294 -13.35 -2.51 5.63
N PHE A 295 -14.54 -2.01 5.35
CA PHE A 295 -15.14 -2.00 4.02
C PHE A 295 -14.28 -1.22 3.00
N TYR A 296 -13.88 -0.01 3.35
CA TYR A 296 -13.04 0.81 2.49
C TYR A 296 -11.69 0.15 2.21
N THR A 297 -11.08 -0.46 3.23
CA THR A 297 -9.81 -1.18 3.09
C THR A 297 -9.94 -2.33 2.09
N ILE A 298 -10.99 -3.15 2.21
CA ILE A 298 -11.27 -4.24 1.25
C ILE A 298 -11.50 -3.68 -0.15
N PHE A 299 -12.30 -2.64 -0.28
CA PHE A 299 -12.57 -2.02 -1.58
C PHE A 299 -11.28 -1.58 -2.28
N VAL A 300 -10.38 -0.93 -1.56
CA VAL A 300 -9.05 -0.53 -2.10
C VAL A 300 -8.21 -1.75 -2.47
N CYS A 301 -8.22 -2.80 -1.65
CA CYS A 301 -7.50 -4.04 -1.96
C CYS A 301 -8.03 -4.72 -3.23
N LEU A 302 -9.35 -4.75 -3.43
CA LEU A 302 -9.98 -5.32 -4.62
C LEU A 302 -9.57 -4.59 -5.90
N LEU A 303 -9.42 -3.28 -5.84
CA LEU A 303 -8.95 -2.50 -6.99
C LEU A 303 -7.43 -2.63 -7.21
N ALA A 304 -6.66 -2.85 -6.14
CA ALA A 304 -5.20 -2.89 -6.23
C ALA A 304 -4.67 -4.11 -6.97
N LEU A 305 -5.23 -5.30 -6.77
CA LEU A 305 -4.71 -6.55 -7.37
C LEU A 305 -4.76 -6.55 -8.91
N PRO A 306 -5.91 -6.27 -9.55
CA PRO A 306 -5.95 -6.18 -11.01
C PRO A 306 -5.02 -5.08 -11.54
N HIS A 307 -4.94 -3.96 -10.84
CA HIS A 307 -4.09 -2.84 -11.23
C HIS A 307 -2.59 -3.23 -11.25
N ILE A 308 -2.13 -4.03 -10.30
CA ILE A 308 -0.75 -4.51 -10.27
C ILE A 308 -0.49 -5.49 -11.41
N ILE A 309 -1.35 -6.51 -11.56
CA ILE A 309 -1.15 -7.58 -12.55
C ILE A 309 -1.22 -7.01 -13.97
N VAL A 310 -2.23 -6.20 -14.25
CA VAL A 310 -2.37 -5.55 -15.57
C VAL A 310 -1.25 -4.54 -15.78
N GLY A 311 -0.87 -3.81 -14.75
CA GLY A 311 0.26 -2.91 -14.76
C GLY A 311 1.54 -3.62 -15.16
N ASP A 312 1.96 -4.64 -14.44
CA ASP A 312 3.18 -5.42 -14.72
C ASP A 312 3.15 -6.07 -16.10
N TRP A 313 2.00 -6.57 -16.54
CA TRP A 313 1.90 -7.17 -17.86
C TRP A 313 2.01 -6.14 -18.99
N LEU A 314 1.41 -4.98 -18.83
CA LEU A 314 1.57 -3.85 -19.74
C LEU A 314 2.98 -3.26 -19.71
N ASP A 315 3.70 -3.49 -18.63
CA ASP A 315 4.99 -2.90 -18.34
C ASP A 315 6.18 -3.68 -18.91
N ARG A 316 5.96 -4.85 -19.46
CA ARG A 316 7.08 -5.59 -20.07
C ARG A 316 7.77 -4.80 -21.19
N ASP A 317 7.05 -3.89 -21.85
CA ASP A 317 7.62 -3.03 -22.87
C ASP A 317 7.68 -1.54 -22.48
N ARG A 318 6.77 -1.01 -21.68
CA ARG A 318 6.73 0.40 -21.19
C ARG A 318 5.76 0.58 -20.01
N GLY A 319 5.91 -0.17 -18.97
CA GLY A 319 4.91 -0.30 -17.91
C GLY A 319 4.49 0.91 -17.08
N ILE A 320 3.34 0.78 -16.36
CA ILE A 320 2.79 1.74 -15.37
C ILE A 320 3.82 2.09 -14.28
N TRP A 321 4.78 1.22 -14.12
CA TRP A 321 5.91 1.34 -13.22
C TRP A 321 7.22 1.68 -13.95
N TYR A 322 7.13 1.87 -15.28
CA TYR A 322 8.30 2.22 -16.08
C TYR A 322 8.83 3.57 -15.64
N VAL A 323 10.10 3.59 -15.36
CA VAL A 323 10.95 4.77 -15.23
C VAL A 323 11.91 4.67 -16.40
N PRO A 324 11.91 5.62 -17.35
CA PRO A 324 12.88 5.66 -18.41
C PRO A 324 14.29 5.77 -17.85
#